data_e471e3a0810120f320e13127a8535e5d
#
_entry.id   e471e3a0810120f320e13127a8535e5d
#
_cell.length_a   1.000
_cell.length_b   1.000
_cell.length_c   1.000
_cell.angle_alpha   90.00
_cell.angle_beta   90.00
_cell.angle_gamma   90.00
#
_symmetry.space_group_name_H-M   'P 1'
#
loop_
_entity.id
_entity.type
_entity.pdbx_description
1 polymer ?
#
loop_
_entity_poly.entity_id
_entity_poly.type
_entity_poly.pdbx_seq_one_letter_code
_entity_poly.pdbx_strand_id
1 'polypeptide(L)'
;MSDAFEQQRRFPRIPSENPVFVKKLDDENVGAFSKTREVGLGGCMFANDEVIGPGSVLMMFISVQGRVLEAKVRVVYERPKGDKFEVGVEFLEMDPVERNVLERLFEPEPAP
;
A
#
# COMPACT_ATOMS: atom_id res chain seq x y z
N MET A 1 16.15 12.89 -12.17
CA MET A 1 16.25 12.35 -11.80
C MET A 1 15.50 11.31 -11.35
N SER A 2 14.87 10.69 -12.11
CA SER A 2 14.11 9.56 -11.78
C SER A 2 14.94 8.44 -11.26
N ASP A 3 16.20 8.48 -11.51
CA ASP A 3 17.05 7.37 -11.17
C ASP A 3 17.13 7.08 -9.69
N ALA A 4 17.26 8.11 -8.86
CA ALA A 4 17.34 7.90 -7.44
C ALA A 4 16.04 7.32 -6.90
N PHE A 5 14.91 7.80 -7.43
CA PHE A 5 13.61 7.31 -7.01
C PHE A 5 13.40 5.87 -7.46
N GLU A 6 13.80 5.54 -8.66
CA GLU A 6 13.64 4.18 -9.17
C GLU A 6 14.56 3.20 -8.47
N GLN A 7 15.73 3.62 -8.05
CA GLN A 7 16.62 2.77 -7.29
C GLN A 7 16.08 2.43 -5.92
N GLN A 8 15.27 3.30 -5.35
CA GLN A 8 14.62 3.02 -4.09
C GLN A 8 13.48 2.03 -4.26
N ARG A 9 12.99 1.90 -5.48
CA ARG A 9 11.92 0.99 -5.80
C ARG A 9 12.52 -0.37 -6.11
N ARG A 10 12.95 -1.05 -5.06
CA ARG A 10 13.58 -2.36 -5.21
C ARG A 10 12.65 -3.41 -5.76
N PHE A 11 11.37 -3.22 -5.58
CA PHE A 11 10.37 -4.19 -5.98
C PHE A 11 9.49 -3.59 -7.07
N PRO A 12 9.14 -4.40 -8.06
CA PRO A 12 8.22 -3.91 -9.09
C PRO A 12 6.87 -3.59 -8.47
N ARG A 13 6.17 -2.68 -9.08
CA ARG A 13 4.81 -2.34 -8.69
C ARG A 13 3.89 -2.62 -9.86
N ILE A 14 2.71 -3.10 -9.54
CA ILE A 14 1.71 -3.39 -10.55
C ILE A 14 0.47 -2.53 -10.29
N PRO A 15 -0.26 -2.15 -11.33
CA PRO A 15 -1.53 -1.48 -11.15
C PRO A 15 -2.47 -2.39 -10.38
N SER A 16 -3.26 -1.80 -9.52
CA SER A 16 -4.11 -2.56 -8.65
C SER A 16 -5.31 -1.73 -8.24
N GLU A 17 -6.48 -2.36 -8.12
CA GLU A 17 -7.67 -1.72 -7.60
C GLU A 17 -8.23 -2.56 -6.46
N ASN A 18 -7.36 -2.95 -5.56
CA ASN A 18 -7.77 -3.75 -4.42
C ASN A 18 -8.37 -2.87 -3.33
N PRO A 19 -9.50 -3.26 -2.74
CA PRO A 19 -10.05 -2.52 -1.62
C PRO A 19 -9.06 -2.46 -0.47
N VAL A 20 -8.99 -1.32 0.17
CA VAL A 20 -8.07 -1.12 1.28
C VAL A 20 -8.79 -0.32 2.39
N PHE A 21 -8.52 -0.70 3.62
CA PHE A 21 -8.96 0.06 4.78
C PHE A 21 -7.71 0.40 5.59
N VAL A 22 -7.58 1.66 6.00
CA VAL A 22 -6.46 2.08 6.84
C VAL A 22 -6.99 2.74 8.09
N LYS A 23 -6.28 2.57 9.20
CA LYS A 23 -6.59 3.29 10.42
C LYS A 23 -5.31 3.70 11.11
N LYS A 24 -5.32 4.83 11.79
CA LYS A 24 -4.16 5.30 12.54
C LYS A 24 -4.02 4.49 13.82
N LEU A 25 -2.79 4.15 14.16
CA LEU A 25 -2.53 3.39 15.37
C LEU A 25 -2.78 4.19 16.64
N ASP A 26 -2.58 5.50 16.55
CA ASP A 26 -2.75 6.39 17.70
C ASP A 26 -4.16 6.96 17.81
N ASP A 27 -5.03 6.69 16.86
CA ASP A 27 -6.42 7.17 16.91
C ASP A 27 -7.30 6.19 16.15
N GLU A 28 -7.90 5.28 16.87
CA GLU A 28 -8.75 4.24 16.30
C GLU A 28 -10.01 4.76 15.64
N ASN A 29 -10.37 6.00 15.93
CA ASN A 29 -11.55 6.60 15.33
C ASN A 29 -11.27 7.14 13.93
N VAL A 30 -10.01 7.21 13.54
CA VAL A 30 -9.64 7.68 12.21
C VAL A 30 -9.38 6.46 11.32
N GLY A 31 -10.26 6.27 10.38
CA GLY A 31 -10.13 5.20 9.41
C GLY A 31 -10.68 5.64 8.07
N ALA A 32 -10.26 4.99 7.03
CA ALA A 32 -10.70 5.33 5.69
C ALA A 32 -10.71 4.10 4.79
N PHE A 33 -11.74 4.03 3.94
CA PHE A 33 -11.82 3.01 2.90
C PHE A 33 -11.38 3.63 1.59
N SER A 34 -10.63 2.88 0.81
CA SER A 34 -10.14 3.35 -0.47
C SER A 34 -9.85 2.15 -1.37
N LYS A 35 -9.16 2.40 -2.46
CA LYS A 35 -8.67 1.36 -3.35
C LYS A 35 -7.22 1.66 -3.64
N THR A 36 -6.43 0.59 -3.73
CA THR A 36 -5.05 0.76 -4.13
C THR A 36 -5.00 1.15 -5.61
N ARG A 37 -3.95 1.89 -5.96
CA ARG A 37 -3.65 2.24 -7.35
C ARG A 37 -2.49 1.41 -7.85
N GLU A 38 -1.54 1.17 -6.96
CA GLU A 38 -0.37 0.35 -7.24
C GLU A 38 -0.02 -0.44 -6.00
N VAL A 39 0.44 -1.66 -6.20
CA VAL A 39 0.90 -2.52 -5.11
C VAL A 39 2.25 -3.10 -5.49
N GLY A 40 3.17 -3.11 -4.56
CA GLY A 40 4.47 -3.74 -4.70
C GLY A 40 4.79 -4.52 -3.44
N LEU A 41 5.92 -5.19 -3.41
CA LEU A 41 6.34 -5.96 -2.23
C LEU A 41 6.80 -5.05 -1.10
N GLY A 42 7.22 -3.83 -1.42
CA GLY A 42 7.69 -2.88 -0.43
C GLY A 42 6.64 -1.91 0.08
N GLY A 43 5.50 -1.83 -0.60
CA GLY A 43 4.46 -0.89 -0.22
C GLY A 43 3.40 -0.76 -1.28
N CYS A 44 2.54 0.23 -1.11
CA CYS A 44 1.48 0.46 -2.09
C CYS A 44 1.13 1.95 -2.13
N MET A 45 0.30 2.30 -3.08
CA MET A 45 -0.20 3.65 -3.24
C MET A 45 -1.72 3.57 -3.34
N PHE A 46 -2.39 4.48 -2.67
CA PHE A 46 -3.85 4.57 -2.71
C PHE A 46 -4.28 6.03 -2.69
N ALA A 47 -5.54 6.26 -3.03
CA ALA A 47 -6.12 7.60 -2.97
C ALA A 47 -6.93 7.75 -1.69
N ASN A 48 -6.85 8.90 -1.06
CA ASN A 48 -7.61 9.18 0.14
C ASN A 48 -8.27 10.54 0.03
N ASP A 49 -9.40 10.71 0.69
CA ASP A 49 -10.13 11.97 0.62
C ASP A 49 -9.46 13.07 1.45
N GLU A 50 -8.78 12.69 2.50
CA GLU A 50 -8.18 13.63 3.42
C GLU A 50 -6.70 13.36 3.59
N VAL A 51 -5.98 14.36 4.05
CA VAL A 51 -4.56 14.23 4.38
C VAL A 51 -4.41 13.34 5.60
N ILE A 52 -3.47 12.40 5.55
CA ILE A 52 -3.15 11.55 6.69
C ILE A 52 -1.94 12.10 7.43
N GLY A 53 -0.93 12.53 6.68
CA GLY A 53 0.31 13.09 7.21
C GLY A 53 1.51 12.20 6.97
N PRO A 54 2.53 12.68 6.24
CA PRO A 54 3.76 11.91 6.03
C PRO A 54 4.38 11.50 7.37
N GLY A 55 4.90 10.30 7.42
CA GLY A 55 5.48 9.76 8.65
C GLY A 55 4.47 9.05 9.55
N SER A 56 3.17 9.20 9.28
CA SER A 56 2.15 8.52 10.08
C SER A 56 2.27 7.01 9.93
N VAL A 57 2.08 6.30 11.03
CA VAL A 57 2.09 4.84 11.04
C VAL A 57 0.65 4.36 11.12
N LEU A 58 0.29 3.47 10.24
CA LEU A 58 -1.08 3.00 10.09
C LEU A 58 -1.13 1.48 10.11
N MET A 59 -2.29 0.95 10.47
CA MET A 59 -2.60 -0.44 10.15
C MET A 59 -3.39 -0.43 8.86
N MET A 60 -2.99 -1.26 7.93
CA MET A 60 -3.60 -1.34 6.63
C MET A 60 -4.13 -2.74 6.39
N PHE A 61 -5.35 -2.81 5.88
CA PHE A 61 -6.00 -4.07 5.53
C PHE A 61 -6.30 -4.02 4.05
N ILE A 62 -5.67 -4.90 3.29
CA ILE A 62 -5.80 -4.92 1.82
C ILE A 62 -6.49 -6.21 1.43
N SER A 63 -7.56 -6.09 0.64
CA SER A 63 -8.23 -7.28 0.13
C SER A 63 -7.56 -7.69 -1.18
N VAL A 64 -6.95 -8.86 -1.20
CA VAL A 64 -6.23 -9.37 -2.35
C VAL A 64 -6.66 -10.81 -2.60
N GLN A 65 -7.20 -11.08 -3.76
CA GLN A 65 -7.58 -12.44 -4.17
C GLN A 65 -8.41 -13.18 -3.12
N GLY A 66 -9.37 -12.47 -2.54
CA GLY A 66 -10.28 -13.06 -1.58
C GLY A 66 -9.74 -13.16 -0.16
N ARG A 67 -8.56 -12.65 0.09
CA ARG A 67 -7.97 -12.62 1.42
C ARG A 67 -7.74 -11.20 1.86
N VAL A 68 -7.79 -10.96 3.16
CA VAL A 68 -7.45 -9.67 3.74
C VAL A 68 -6.04 -9.78 4.31
N LEU A 69 -5.14 -8.95 3.77
CA LEU A 69 -3.77 -8.86 4.26
C LEU A 69 -3.67 -7.71 5.24
N GLU A 70 -3.08 -7.97 6.38
CA GLU A 70 -2.89 -6.95 7.39
C GLU A 70 -1.42 -6.55 7.44
N ALA A 71 -1.15 -5.27 7.41
CA ALA A 71 0.22 -4.78 7.43
C ALA A 71 0.31 -3.49 8.23
N LYS A 72 1.42 -3.33 8.94
CA LYS A 72 1.77 -2.07 9.56
C LYS A 72 2.54 -1.27 8.52
N VAL A 73 2.13 -0.04 8.26
CA VAL A 73 2.70 0.77 7.19
C VAL A 73 3.03 2.17 7.69
N ARG A 74 3.92 2.84 6.96
CA ARG A 74 4.23 4.24 7.23
C ARG A 74 4.01 5.04 5.96
N VAL A 75 3.38 6.21 6.10
CA VAL A 75 3.17 7.12 4.99
C VAL A 75 4.51 7.73 4.60
N VAL A 76 4.92 7.51 3.35
CA VAL A 76 6.18 8.01 2.83
C VAL A 76 5.97 9.34 2.14
N TYR A 77 4.89 9.48 1.40
CA TYR A 77 4.57 10.73 0.74
C TYR A 77 3.06 10.90 0.59
N GLU A 78 2.66 12.14 0.39
CA GLU A 78 1.29 12.48 0.08
C GLU A 78 1.33 13.66 -0.86
N ARG A 79 0.45 13.67 -1.84
CA ARG A 79 0.33 14.83 -2.73
C ARG A 79 -1.09 14.95 -3.22
N PRO A 80 -1.56 16.19 -3.45
CA PRO A 80 -2.90 16.38 -4.00
C PRO A 80 -2.95 15.86 -5.44
N LYS A 81 -4.08 15.25 -5.78
CA LYS A 81 -4.32 14.80 -7.13
C LYS A 81 -5.81 14.86 -7.38
N GLY A 82 -6.24 15.86 -8.15
CA GLY A 82 -7.66 16.12 -8.34
C GLY A 82 -8.30 16.54 -7.03
N ASP A 83 -9.38 15.91 -6.68
CA ASP A 83 -10.10 16.19 -5.43
C ASP A 83 -9.68 15.26 -4.29
N LYS A 84 -8.63 14.47 -4.49
CA LYS A 84 -8.16 13.52 -3.50
C LYS A 84 -6.66 13.69 -3.27
N PHE A 85 -6.12 12.90 -2.37
CA PHE A 85 -4.69 12.86 -2.12
C PHE A 85 -4.16 11.49 -2.49
N GLU A 86 -3.04 11.47 -3.19
CA GLU A 86 -2.34 10.25 -3.51
C GLU A 86 -1.38 9.96 -2.37
N VAL A 87 -1.52 8.80 -1.75
CA VAL A 87 -0.76 8.44 -0.55
C VAL A 87 0.09 7.24 -0.86
N GLY A 88 1.40 7.37 -0.66
CA GLY A 88 2.32 6.26 -0.81
C GLY A 88 2.77 5.79 0.56
N VAL A 89 2.74 4.49 0.78
CA VAL A 89 3.13 3.90 2.06
C VAL A 89 4.15 2.80 1.85
N GLU A 90 5.00 2.58 2.86
CA GLU A 90 5.89 1.45 2.88
C GLU A 90 5.41 0.46 3.92
N PHE A 91 5.58 -0.83 3.62
CA PHE A 91 5.26 -1.88 4.57
C PHE A 91 6.37 -1.95 5.62
N LEU A 92 6.01 -1.85 6.88
CA LEU A 92 6.96 -1.96 7.98
C LEU A 92 6.97 -3.38 8.53
N GLU A 93 5.77 -3.95 8.74
CA GLU A 93 5.63 -5.29 9.27
C GLU A 93 4.47 -5.97 8.60
N MET A 94 4.68 -7.21 8.22
CA MET A 94 3.64 -8.05 7.65
C MET A 94 3.95 -9.49 8.04
N ASP A 95 2.91 -10.23 8.39
CA ASP A 95 3.06 -11.65 8.72
C ASP A 95 3.64 -12.40 7.52
N PRO A 96 4.58 -13.32 7.73
CA PRO A 96 5.18 -14.06 6.61
C PRO A 96 4.17 -14.79 5.72
N VAL A 97 3.08 -15.29 6.27
CA VAL A 97 2.05 -15.95 5.47
C VAL A 97 1.38 -14.95 4.55
N GLU A 98 1.07 -13.77 5.06
CA GLU A 98 0.44 -12.71 4.27
C GLU A 98 1.39 -12.15 3.23
N ARG A 99 2.66 -12.00 3.60
CA ARG A 99 3.66 -11.56 2.63
C ARG A 99 3.80 -12.55 1.49
N ASN A 100 3.69 -13.83 1.79
CA ASN A 100 3.75 -14.87 0.78
C ASN A 100 2.59 -14.75 -0.22
N VAL A 101 1.40 -14.41 0.28
CA VAL A 101 0.25 -14.17 -0.60
C VAL A 101 0.54 -12.98 -1.52
N LEU A 102 1.11 -11.91 -0.97
CA LEU A 102 1.46 -10.74 -1.75
C LEU A 102 2.52 -11.07 -2.81
N GLU A 103 3.52 -11.84 -2.44
CA GLU A 103 4.59 -12.22 -3.35
C GLU A 103 4.07 -12.99 -4.56
N ARG A 104 3.01 -13.75 -4.39
CA ARG A 104 2.42 -14.52 -5.49
C ARG A 104 1.87 -13.64 -6.59
N LEU A 105 1.53 -12.39 -6.29
CA LEU A 105 1.06 -11.47 -7.32
C LEU A 105 2.14 -11.15 -8.34
N PHE A 106 3.40 -11.31 -7.95
CA PHE A 106 4.54 -10.98 -8.79
C PHE A 106 5.22 -12.19 -9.40
N GLU A 107 4.73 -13.38 -9.12
CA GLU A 107 5.29 -14.57 -9.72
C GLU A 107 4.87 -14.66 -11.18
N PRO A 108 5.78 -15.05 -12.07
CA PRO A 108 5.39 -15.25 -13.44
C PRO A 108 4.43 -16.41 -13.53
N GLU A 109 3.49 -16.34 -14.47
CA GLU A 109 2.59 -17.45 -14.67
C GLU A 109 3.36 -18.69 -15.09
N PRO A 110 2.96 -19.86 -14.60
CA PRO A 110 3.64 -21.09 -15.03
C PRO A 110 3.46 -21.28 -16.53
N ALA A 111 4.52 -21.80 -17.15
CA ALA A 111 4.46 -22.04 -18.58
C ALA A 111 3.39 -23.09 -18.87
N PRO A 112 2.64 -22.90 -19.95
CA PRO A 112 1.61 -23.87 -20.31
C PRO A 112 2.21 -25.20 -20.77
#